data_6361cd00c39f50190d4662144e8a5b8b
#
_entry.id   6361cd00c39f50190d4662144e8a5b8b
#
_cell.length_a   1.000
_cell.length_b   1.000
_cell.length_c   1.000
_cell.angle_alpha   90.00
_cell.angle_beta   90.00
_cell.angle_gamma   90.00
#
_symmetry.space_group_name_H-M   'P 1'
#
loop_
_entity.id
_entity.type
_entity.pdbx_description
1 polymer ?
#
loop_
_entity_poly.entity_id
_entity_poly.type
_entity_poly.pdbx_seq_one_letter_code
_entity_poly.pdbx_strand_id
1 'polypeptide(L)'
;MAADFRFIVVGRGMMGAAAARHLARQTDGIAVIGPDEPEDRASHQGVFGSHYDEGRITRTIDPNTDWARLANRSISRYAEIERDSGIEFYAAVGCLVTGPKRGGENDYVANVADAAQRLGIETDLLDDAGLKAKFPFFSFSSGSEGVYEPRGAGHISPRRLVKAQSLLAEKAGARVIKQTALSIRDEAGRAVVTTAEGETFSAEKVLLATGGFSIAENLLQKPVEMKVYGRTVTFFEVSEAEAEALSGMPSLISVKPDDVDSIYMLPPIRYPDGKHYIKIGGDPDDLEFETEAELRAWFRTAGRDKAREHLVRIFHELVPGVKRPPSFTNSCAVSYSPSGYPMIGYTSSSRVAVLVGCNGTSAKSSDEIGRLGAELLLAGRIKDEGYATDFSAHFRD
;
A
#
# COMPACT_ATOMS: atom_id res chain seq x y z
N MET A 1 -12.59 -29.39 -22.04
CA MET A 1 -13.56 -29.04 -20.95
C MET A 1 -13.59 -27.54 -20.80
N ALA A 2 -14.69 -26.91 -20.41
CA ALA A 2 -14.77 -25.50 -20.12
C ALA A 2 -13.88 -25.18 -18.88
N ALA A 3 -13.40 -23.94 -18.76
CA ALA A 3 -12.72 -23.48 -17.53
C ALA A 3 -13.75 -23.32 -16.40
N ASP A 4 -13.32 -23.47 -15.14
CA ASP A 4 -14.19 -23.31 -13.96
C ASP A 4 -14.62 -21.85 -13.79
N PHE A 5 -13.73 -20.91 -14.15
CA PHE A 5 -13.93 -19.47 -14.06
C PHE A 5 -13.54 -18.77 -15.35
N ARG A 6 -14.11 -17.60 -15.58
CA ARG A 6 -13.64 -16.69 -16.61
C ARG A 6 -12.31 -16.06 -16.20
N PHE A 7 -12.26 -15.51 -14.98
CA PHE A 7 -11.04 -14.91 -14.44
C PHE A 7 -10.79 -15.36 -13.00
N ILE A 8 -9.54 -15.62 -12.67
CA ILE A 8 -9.08 -15.80 -11.28
C ILE A 8 -8.10 -14.70 -10.93
N VAL A 9 -8.31 -14.03 -9.80
CA VAL A 9 -7.34 -13.13 -9.17
C VAL A 9 -6.66 -13.90 -8.04
N VAL A 10 -5.34 -14.04 -8.11
CA VAL A 10 -4.54 -14.69 -7.07
C VAL A 10 -3.89 -13.61 -6.20
N GLY A 11 -4.29 -13.54 -4.93
CA GLY A 11 -3.92 -12.53 -3.97
C GLY A 11 -5.10 -11.62 -3.60
N ARG A 12 -5.45 -11.59 -2.30
CA ARG A 12 -6.56 -10.81 -1.73
C ARG A 12 -6.10 -9.56 -0.99
N GLY A 13 -4.94 -9.01 -1.38
CA GLY A 13 -4.45 -7.72 -0.89
C GLY A 13 -5.15 -6.53 -1.54
N MET A 14 -4.67 -5.31 -1.26
CA MET A 14 -5.32 -4.08 -1.75
C MET A 14 -5.54 -4.05 -3.27
N MET A 15 -4.53 -4.41 -4.06
CA MET A 15 -4.65 -4.41 -5.53
C MET A 15 -5.53 -5.55 -6.05
N GLY A 16 -5.38 -6.76 -5.48
CA GLY A 16 -6.15 -7.92 -5.92
C GLY A 16 -7.63 -7.82 -5.57
N ALA A 17 -7.98 -7.34 -4.37
CA ALA A 17 -9.37 -7.09 -3.97
C ALA A 17 -10.02 -6.02 -4.86
N ALA A 18 -9.27 -4.96 -5.21
CA ALA A 18 -9.74 -3.93 -6.14
C ALA A 18 -9.95 -4.52 -7.55
N ALA A 19 -8.99 -5.29 -8.08
CA ALA A 19 -9.12 -5.94 -9.39
C ALA A 19 -10.36 -6.85 -9.45
N ALA A 20 -10.57 -7.64 -8.40
CA ALA A 20 -11.74 -8.52 -8.28
C ALA A 20 -13.07 -7.74 -8.29
N ARG A 21 -13.14 -6.64 -7.53
CA ARG A 21 -14.33 -5.77 -7.53
C ARG A 21 -14.59 -5.18 -8.93
N HIS A 22 -13.55 -4.67 -9.58
CA HIS A 22 -13.69 -4.09 -10.92
C HIS A 22 -14.08 -5.14 -11.98
N LEU A 23 -13.56 -6.37 -11.89
CA LEU A 23 -13.96 -7.48 -12.77
C LEU A 23 -15.42 -7.90 -12.53
N ALA A 24 -15.79 -8.16 -11.28
CA ALA A 24 -17.12 -8.66 -10.92
C ALA A 24 -18.26 -7.68 -11.27
N ARG A 25 -17.96 -6.37 -11.30
CA ARG A 25 -18.92 -5.35 -11.76
C ARG A 25 -19.15 -5.37 -13.28
N GLN A 26 -18.31 -6.04 -14.05
CA GLN A 26 -18.35 -6.02 -15.52
C GLN A 26 -18.64 -7.40 -16.14
N THR A 27 -18.42 -8.49 -15.40
CA THR A 27 -18.64 -9.84 -15.92
C THR A 27 -18.77 -10.86 -14.80
N ASP A 28 -19.44 -11.97 -15.11
CA ASP A 28 -19.56 -13.14 -14.24
C ASP A 28 -18.33 -14.07 -14.33
N GLY A 29 -18.32 -15.10 -13.50
CA GLY A 29 -17.30 -16.15 -13.52
C GLY A 29 -15.97 -15.70 -12.92
N ILE A 30 -15.99 -14.87 -11.87
CA ILE A 30 -14.82 -14.37 -11.18
C ILE A 30 -14.54 -15.18 -9.90
N ALA A 31 -13.28 -15.58 -9.70
CA ALA A 31 -12.80 -16.08 -8.42
C ALA A 31 -11.62 -15.26 -7.90
N VAL A 32 -11.49 -15.21 -6.58
CA VAL A 32 -10.35 -14.60 -5.88
C VAL A 32 -9.77 -15.64 -4.94
N ILE A 33 -8.49 -15.94 -5.08
CA ILE A 33 -7.78 -16.92 -4.26
C ILE A 33 -6.81 -16.20 -3.34
N GLY A 34 -6.91 -16.46 -2.04
CA GLY A 34 -5.98 -15.94 -1.03
C GLY A 34 -6.50 -16.21 0.39
N PRO A 35 -5.62 -16.46 1.37
CA PRO A 35 -6.02 -16.73 2.75
C PRO A 35 -6.60 -15.48 3.44
N ASP A 36 -7.26 -15.70 4.56
CA ASP A 36 -7.63 -14.64 5.49
C ASP A 36 -6.40 -14.16 6.29
N GLU A 37 -6.55 -13.02 6.99
CA GLU A 37 -5.58 -12.54 7.96
C GLU A 37 -5.47 -13.57 9.09
N PRO A 38 -4.25 -14.02 9.48
CA PRO A 38 -4.08 -14.99 10.54
C PRO A 38 -4.45 -14.39 11.92
N GLU A 39 -5.09 -15.19 12.77
CA GLU A 39 -5.43 -14.81 14.14
C GLU A 39 -4.16 -14.59 14.99
N ASP A 40 -3.19 -15.50 14.88
CA ASP A 40 -1.88 -15.37 15.50
C ASP A 40 -0.77 -15.30 14.45
N ARG A 41 -0.20 -14.12 14.35
CA ARG A 41 0.88 -13.83 13.41
C ARG A 41 2.17 -14.58 13.73
N ALA A 42 2.50 -14.75 14.99
CA ALA A 42 3.78 -15.34 15.41
C ALA A 42 3.89 -16.84 15.08
N SER A 43 2.78 -17.58 15.18
CA SER A 43 2.72 -19.01 14.88
C SER A 43 2.33 -19.33 13.43
N HIS A 44 1.86 -18.32 12.66
CA HIS A 44 1.38 -18.54 11.29
C HIS A 44 2.49 -19.02 10.35
N GLN A 45 2.24 -20.10 9.61
CA GLN A 45 3.20 -20.69 8.67
C GLN A 45 2.92 -20.33 7.20
N GLY A 46 1.77 -19.71 6.91
CA GLY A 46 1.34 -19.32 5.57
C GLY A 46 1.93 -17.99 5.08
N VAL A 47 1.31 -17.44 4.06
CA VAL A 47 1.64 -16.13 3.51
C VAL A 47 0.98 -15.01 4.31
N PHE A 48 1.51 -13.80 4.19
CA PHE A 48 1.01 -12.62 4.89
C PHE A 48 0.59 -11.53 3.90
N GLY A 49 -0.29 -10.64 4.35
CA GLY A 49 -0.65 -9.43 3.62
C GLY A 49 -0.05 -8.18 4.25
N SER A 50 0.54 -7.29 3.44
CA SER A 50 1.02 -5.98 3.91
C SER A 50 -0.12 -5.02 4.30
N HIS A 51 -1.38 -5.42 4.09
CA HIS A 51 -2.57 -4.64 4.42
C HIS A 51 -3.12 -4.93 5.83
N TYR A 52 -2.51 -5.79 6.62
CA TYR A 52 -2.93 -6.12 7.99
C TYR A 52 -2.58 -4.99 8.96
N ASP A 53 -3.17 -3.82 8.75
CA ASP A 53 -2.88 -2.57 9.47
C ASP A 53 -4.06 -1.58 9.36
N GLU A 54 -4.11 -0.57 10.25
CA GLU A 54 -5.17 0.45 10.24
C GLU A 54 -4.74 1.80 9.66
N GLY A 55 -3.48 1.96 9.25
CA GLY A 55 -3.02 3.25 8.77
C GLY A 55 -2.04 3.17 7.60
N ARG A 56 -2.38 3.85 6.49
CA ARG A 56 -1.49 4.21 5.38
C ARG A 56 -1.82 5.62 4.93
N ILE A 57 -0.80 6.43 4.64
CA ILE A 57 -1.01 7.78 4.11
C ILE A 57 -1.72 7.72 2.76
N THR A 58 -2.70 8.59 2.60
CA THR A 58 -3.30 8.92 1.30
C THR A 58 -3.17 10.42 1.06
N ARG A 59 -2.87 10.81 -0.18
CA ARG A 59 -2.70 12.21 -0.60
C ARG A 59 -2.91 12.34 -2.10
N THR A 60 -3.37 13.48 -2.56
CA THR A 60 -3.61 13.75 -3.98
C THR A 60 -2.37 14.26 -4.68
N ILE A 61 -1.48 14.92 -3.94
CA ILE A 61 -0.22 15.46 -4.45
C ILE A 61 0.85 14.38 -4.46
N ASP A 62 1.43 14.17 -5.63
CA ASP A 62 2.65 13.39 -5.80
C ASP A 62 3.56 14.13 -6.80
N PRO A 63 4.87 14.28 -6.53
CA PRO A 63 5.81 14.89 -7.49
C PRO A 63 5.82 14.21 -8.85
N ASN A 64 5.54 12.92 -8.87
CA ASN A 64 5.44 12.12 -10.08
C ASN A 64 4.00 12.13 -10.62
N THR A 65 3.84 12.52 -11.89
CA THR A 65 2.54 12.71 -12.53
C THR A 65 1.70 11.44 -12.61
N ASP A 66 2.31 10.29 -12.90
CA ASP A 66 1.57 9.03 -13.02
C ASP A 66 1.17 8.49 -11.65
N TRP A 67 2.03 8.62 -10.63
CA TRP A 67 1.65 8.31 -9.26
C TRP A 67 0.53 9.24 -8.74
N ALA A 68 0.58 10.53 -9.07
CA ALA A 68 -0.50 11.47 -8.75
C ALA A 68 -1.81 11.06 -9.42
N ARG A 69 -1.78 10.69 -10.71
CA ARG A 69 -2.96 10.25 -11.46
C ARG A 69 -3.56 8.96 -10.90
N LEU A 70 -2.72 7.96 -10.59
CA LEU A 70 -3.15 6.71 -9.95
C LEU A 70 -3.81 6.99 -8.59
N ALA A 71 -3.23 7.88 -7.77
CA ALA A 71 -3.77 8.26 -6.48
C ALA A 71 -5.11 9.00 -6.61
N ASN A 72 -5.17 10.04 -7.42
CA ASN A 72 -6.37 10.87 -7.58
C ASN A 72 -7.57 10.06 -8.09
N ARG A 73 -7.35 9.17 -9.05
CA ARG A 73 -8.40 8.26 -9.54
C ARG A 73 -8.88 7.27 -8.48
N SER A 74 -7.98 6.76 -7.63
CA SER A 74 -8.36 5.91 -6.50
C SER A 74 -9.17 6.70 -5.46
N ILE A 75 -8.66 7.84 -5.03
CA ILE A 75 -9.28 8.69 -3.99
C ILE A 75 -10.67 9.16 -4.43
N SER A 76 -10.87 9.48 -5.71
CA SER A 76 -12.18 9.90 -6.23
C SER A 76 -13.27 8.83 -6.07
N ARG A 77 -12.91 7.56 -5.88
CA ARG A 77 -13.85 6.44 -5.67
C ARG A 77 -14.02 6.03 -4.21
N TYR A 78 -13.26 6.59 -3.25
CA TYR A 78 -13.34 6.19 -1.84
C TYR A 78 -14.76 6.34 -1.28
N ALA A 79 -15.39 7.49 -1.47
CA ALA A 79 -16.75 7.73 -0.98
C ALA A 79 -17.79 6.77 -1.58
N GLU A 80 -17.65 6.37 -2.84
CA GLU A 80 -18.49 5.33 -3.46
C GLU A 80 -18.28 3.98 -2.78
N ILE A 81 -17.00 3.58 -2.58
CA ILE A 81 -16.66 2.30 -1.97
C ILE A 81 -17.17 2.23 -0.52
N GLU A 82 -17.01 3.28 0.26
CA GLU A 82 -17.53 3.36 1.65
C GLU A 82 -19.04 3.27 1.69
N ARG A 83 -19.75 4.07 0.89
CA ARG A 83 -21.21 4.09 0.81
C ARG A 83 -21.77 2.72 0.42
N ASP A 84 -21.23 2.09 -0.64
CA ASP A 84 -21.79 0.87 -1.21
C ASP A 84 -21.43 -0.37 -0.36
N SER A 85 -20.30 -0.35 0.35
CA SER A 85 -19.90 -1.42 1.26
C SER A 85 -20.48 -1.25 2.68
N GLY A 86 -20.74 -0.03 3.10
CA GLY A 86 -21.04 0.32 4.50
C GLY A 86 -19.82 0.25 5.43
N ILE A 87 -18.60 0.26 4.87
CA ILE A 87 -17.34 0.16 5.62
C ILE A 87 -16.53 1.45 5.42
N GLU A 88 -16.39 2.22 6.48
CA GLU A 88 -15.53 3.41 6.50
C GLU A 88 -14.06 2.98 6.62
N PHE A 89 -13.21 3.51 5.75
CA PHE A 89 -11.77 3.23 5.74
C PHE A 89 -10.90 4.48 5.52
N TYR A 90 -11.49 5.61 5.15
CA TYR A 90 -10.78 6.85 4.85
C TYR A 90 -11.02 7.92 5.91
N ALA A 91 -9.94 8.55 6.38
CA ALA A 91 -9.98 9.69 7.29
C ALA A 91 -9.27 10.88 6.65
N ALA A 92 -10.05 11.94 6.38
CA ALA A 92 -9.59 13.16 5.70
C ALA A 92 -8.93 14.15 6.68
N VAL A 93 -7.84 13.73 7.34
CA VAL A 93 -7.11 14.54 8.34
C VAL A 93 -6.07 15.47 7.72
N GLY A 94 -5.97 15.51 6.40
CA GLY A 94 -4.93 16.23 5.68
C GLY A 94 -3.58 15.49 5.64
N CYS A 95 -2.66 16.01 4.82
CA CYS A 95 -1.28 15.52 4.75
C CYS A 95 -0.31 16.69 4.75
N LEU A 96 0.67 16.65 5.65
CA LEU A 96 1.77 17.61 5.73
C LEU A 96 3.03 16.93 5.18
N VAL A 97 3.67 17.56 4.22
CA VAL A 97 5.01 17.20 3.75
C VAL A 97 5.97 18.26 4.23
N THR A 98 7.02 17.87 4.96
CA THR A 98 8.06 18.80 5.45
C THR A 98 9.44 18.36 5.01
N GLY A 99 10.34 19.31 4.91
CA GLY A 99 11.73 19.05 4.57
C GLY A 99 12.58 20.32 4.69
N PRO A 100 13.84 20.28 4.23
CA PRO A 100 14.70 21.45 4.16
C PRO A 100 14.08 22.56 3.30
N LYS A 101 14.47 23.80 3.59
CA LYS A 101 14.05 24.97 2.85
C LYS A 101 14.33 24.80 1.35
N ARG A 102 13.34 25.17 0.53
CA ARG A 102 13.44 25.15 -0.93
C ARG A 102 14.59 26.03 -1.44
N GLY A 103 15.21 25.59 -2.55
CA GLY A 103 16.41 26.26 -3.12
C GLY A 103 17.73 25.82 -2.49
N GLY A 104 17.73 24.79 -1.61
CA GLY A 104 18.91 24.07 -1.13
C GLY A 104 19.24 22.86 -2.01
N GLU A 105 19.97 21.89 -1.43
CA GLU A 105 20.38 20.65 -2.14
C GLU A 105 19.22 19.63 -2.28
N ASN A 106 18.22 19.71 -1.40
CA ASN A 106 17.07 18.79 -1.43
C ASN A 106 15.84 19.48 -2.01
N ASP A 107 15.42 19.04 -3.19
CA ASP A 107 14.30 19.62 -3.94
C ASP A 107 12.94 18.97 -3.63
N TYR A 108 12.84 18.06 -2.65
CA TYR A 108 11.60 17.29 -2.45
C TYR A 108 10.40 18.19 -2.14
N VAL A 109 10.53 19.15 -1.22
CA VAL A 109 9.45 20.09 -0.86
C VAL A 109 9.09 21.00 -2.05
N ALA A 110 10.10 21.46 -2.82
CA ALA A 110 9.88 22.22 -4.04
C ALA A 110 9.07 21.41 -5.06
N ASN A 111 9.48 20.17 -5.32
CA ASN A 111 8.80 19.28 -6.26
C ASN A 111 7.34 18.98 -5.84
N VAL A 112 7.08 18.87 -4.53
CA VAL A 112 5.70 18.70 -4.00
C VAL A 112 4.88 19.98 -4.21
N ALA A 113 5.44 21.16 -3.95
CA ALA A 113 4.77 22.44 -4.17
C ALA A 113 4.45 22.67 -5.66
N ASP A 114 5.40 22.39 -6.54
CA ASP A 114 5.21 22.46 -7.99
C ASP A 114 4.15 21.46 -8.49
N ALA A 115 4.14 20.26 -7.92
CA ALA A 115 3.11 19.27 -8.23
C ALA A 115 1.71 19.75 -7.80
N ALA A 116 1.58 20.36 -6.62
CA ALA A 116 0.33 20.93 -6.16
C ALA A 116 -0.19 22.00 -7.14
N GLN A 117 0.69 22.89 -7.59
CA GLN A 117 0.35 23.92 -8.57
C GLN A 117 -0.08 23.31 -9.92
N ARG A 118 0.67 22.35 -10.45
CA ARG A 118 0.33 21.66 -11.71
C ARG A 118 -1.01 20.92 -11.66
N LEU A 119 -1.33 20.35 -10.50
CA LEU A 119 -2.57 19.60 -10.27
C LEU A 119 -3.76 20.49 -9.89
N GLY A 120 -3.53 21.79 -9.66
CA GLY A 120 -4.57 22.73 -9.21
C GLY A 120 -5.08 22.42 -7.79
N ILE A 121 -4.24 21.83 -6.94
CA ILE A 121 -4.60 21.44 -5.57
C ILE A 121 -4.27 22.60 -4.63
N GLU A 122 -5.27 22.99 -3.83
CA GLU A 122 -5.10 24.01 -2.80
C GLU A 122 -4.22 23.49 -1.66
N THR A 123 -3.16 24.24 -1.35
CA THR A 123 -2.20 23.91 -0.29
C THR A 123 -1.76 25.14 0.47
N ASP A 124 -1.37 24.95 1.73
CA ASP A 124 -0.66 25.96 2.49
C ASP A 124 0.85 25.70 2.38
N LEU A 125 1.60 26.73 1.95
CA LEU A 125 3.04 26.74 2.02
C LEU A 125 3.44 27.39 3.36
N LEU A 126 4.16 26.62 4.20
CA LEU A 126 4.46 27.00 5.58
C LEU A 126 5.97 27.08 5.77
N ASP A 127 6.44 28.20 6.32
CA ASP A 127 7.79 28.33 6.88
C ASP A 127 7.84 27.84 8.34
N ASP A 128 8.98 27.97 9.00
CA ASP A 128 9.16 27.60 10.42
C ASP A 128 8.09 28.20 11.33
N ALA A 129 7.75 29.47 11.13
CA ALA A 129 6.76 30.17 11.95
C ALA A 129 5.34 29.64 11.67
N GLY A 130 5.02 29.43 10.39
CA GLY A 130 3.76 28.83 9.95
C GLY A 130 3.57 27.40 10.42
N LEU A 131 4.62 26.57 10.34
CA LEU A 131 4.61 25.20 10.84
C LEU A 131 4.34 25.16 12.35
N LYS A 132 5.03 25.97 13.13
CA LYS A 132 4.87 26.06 14.58
C LYS A 132 3.49 26.58 14.98
N ALA A 133 2.96 27.56 14.25
CA ALA A 133 1.66 28.13 14.54
C ALA A 133 0.52 27.16 14.20
N LYS A 134 0.60 26.47 13.07
CA LYS A 134 -0.46 25.58 12.58
C LYS A 134 -0.43 24.21 13.25
N PHE A 135 0.77 23.67 13.54
CA PHE A 135 0.98 22.33 14.09
C PHE A 135 1.85 22.36 15.35
N PRO A 136 1.38 22.96 16.46
CA PRO A 136 2.18 23.20 17.65
C PRO A 136 2.61 21.92 18.39
N PHE A 137 2.04 20.78 18.05
CA PHE A 137 2.43 19.48 18.58
C PHE A 137 3.66 18.88 17.92
N PHE A 138 4.07 19.40 16.75
CA PHE A 138 5.33 19.02 16.11
C PHE A 138 6.48 19.96 16.44
N SER A 139 7.68 19.39 16.50
CA SER A 139 8.95 20.12 16.65
C SER A 139 9.84 19.81 15.46
N PHE A 140 9.81 20.66 14.44
CA PHE A 140 10.67 20.52 13.26
C PHE A 140 12.02 21.18 13.46
N SER A 141 13.03 20.76 12.69
CA SER A 141 14.34 21.43 12.68
C SER A 141 14.21 22.85 12.16
N SER A 142 15.06 23.76 12.66
CA SER A 142 15.12 25.14 12.17
C SER A 142 15.42 25.17 10.67
N GLY A 143 14.75 26.06 9.92
CA GLY A 143 14.86 26.15 8.47
C GLY A 143 14.03 25.10 7.72
N SER A 144 13.11 24.40 8.39
CA SER A 144 12.15 23.53 7.70
C SER A 144 11.07 24.33 6.97
N GLU A 145 10.64 23.83 5.83
CA GLU A 145 9.44 24.28 5.13
C GLU A 145 8.45 23.13 5.00
N GLY A 146 7.17 23.47 4.81
CA GLY A 146 6.10 22.48 4.65
C GLY A 146 5.11 22.83 3.56
N VAL A 147 4.56 21.79 2.94
CA VAL A 147 3.40 21.85 2.06
C VAL A 147 2.28 21.05 2.75
N TYR A 148 1.22 21.74 3.12
CA TYR A 148 0.06 21.11 3.75
C TYR A 148 -1.11 21.02 2.77
N GLU A 149 -1.61 19.81 2.57
CA GLU A 149 -2.80 19.49 1.78
C GLU A 149 -3.97 19.23 2.74
N PRO A 150 -4.90 20.20 2.90
CA PRO A 150 -5.97 20.12 3.89
C PRO A 150 -7.14 19.22 3.47
N ARG A 151 -7.31 18.96 2.17
CA ARG A 151 -8.45 18.25 1.59
C ARG A 151 -7.99 17.17 0.62
N GLY A 152 -8.73 16.05 0.55
CA GLY A 152 -8.39 14.92 -0.32
C GLY A 152 -7.21 14.07 0.18
N ALA A 153 -6.64 14.44 1.32
CA ALA A 153 -5.49 13.79 1.93
C ALA A 153 -5.78 13.36 3.37
N GLY A 154 -4.97 12.45 3.90
CA GLY A 154 -5.10 11.91 5.24
C GLY A 154 -4.56 10.49 5.32
N HIS A 155 -5.36 9.57 5.82
CA HIS A 155 -4.98 8.14 5.84
C HIS A 155 -6.15 7.22 5.51
N ILE A 156 -5.81 6.02 5.08
CA ILE A 156 -6.75 4.91 4.89
C ILE A 156 -6.40 3.77 5.84
N SER A 157 -7.43 3.02 6.28
CA SER A 157 -7.23 1.68 6.82
C SER A 157 -7.12 0.69 5.66
N PRO A 158 -5.94 0.14 5.38
CA PRO A 158 -5.80 -0.83 4.29
C PRO A 158 -6.57 -2.13 4.57
N ARG A 159 -6.68 -2.54 5.85
CA ARG A 159 -7.49 -3.70 6.26
C ARG A 159 -8.96 -3.49 5.92
N ARG A 160 -9.54 -2.33 6.30
CA ARG A 160 -10.95 -2.02 6.02
C ARG A 160 -11.20 -1.77 4.54
N LEU A 161 -10.27 -1.16 3.81
CA LEU A 161 -10.37 -1.00 2.35
C LEU A 161 -10.42 -2.36 1.64
N VAL A 162 -9.54 -3.31 1.99
CA VAL A 162 -9.56 -4.68 1.44
C VAL A 162 -10.87 -5.38 1.77
N LYS A 163 -11.39 -5.24 3.00
CA LYS A 163 -12.68 -5.80 3.40
C LYS A 163 -13.83 -5.19 2.58
N ALA A 164 -13.85 -3.89 2.38
CA ALA A 164 -14.86 -3.19 1.58
C ALA A 164 -14.84 -3.65 0.12
N GLN A 165 -13.66 -3.69 -0.51
CA GLN A 165 -13.46 -4.13 -1.88
C GLN A 165 -13.88 -5.61 -2.05
N SER A 166 -13.49 -6.50 -1.14
CA SER A 166 -13.84 -7.92 -1.16
C SER A 166 -15.35 -8.12 -1.03
N LEU A 167 -15.99 -7.44 -0.07
CA LEU A 167 -17.44 -7.50 0.11
C LEU A 167 -18.20 -7.06 -1.14
N LEU A 168 -17.74 -5.99 -1.80
CA LEU A 168 -18.37 -5.51 -3.04
C LEU A 168 -18.15 -6.47 -4.21
N ALA A 169 -17.00 -7.14 -4.29
CA ALA A 169 -16.74 -8.18 -5.26
C ALA A 169 -17.68 -9.39 -5.05
N GLU A 170 -17.84 -9.85 -3.81
CA GLU A 170 -18.75 -10.95 -3.46
C GLU A 170 -20.22 -10.60 -3.74
N LYS A 171 -20.66 -9.38 -3.37
CA LYS A 171 -22.02 -8.90 -3.71
C LYS A 171 -22.27 -8.86 -5.22
N ALA A 172 -21.23 -8.67 -6.02
CA ALA A 172 -21.29 -8.70 -7.48
C ALA A 172 -21.06 -10.11 -8.08
N GLY A 173 -21.03 -11.17 -7.25
CA GLY A 173 -20.97 -12.57 -7.69
C GLY A 173 -19.57 -13.18 -7.76
N ALA A 174 -18.52 -12.51 -7.29
CA ALA A 174 -17.20 -13.11 -7.21
C ALA A 174 -17.15 -14.18 -6.11
N ARG A 175 -16.52 -15.33 -6.42
CA ARG A 175 -16.28 -16.40 -5.45
C ARG A 175 -14.95 -16.18 -4.73
N VAL A 176 -14.98 -16.12 -3.42
CA VAL A 176 -13.77 -16.07 -2.58
C VAL A 176 -13.34 -17.48 -2.20
N ILE A 177 -12.09 -17.83 -2.49
CA ILE A 177 -11.45 -19.12 -2.19
C ILE A 177 -10.30 -18.81 -1.19
N LYS A 178 -10.52 -19.22 0.07
CA LYS A 178 -9.61 -18.92 1.19
C LYS A 178 -8.44 -19.90 1.26
N GLN A 179 -7.69 -20.01 0.18
CA GLN A 179 -6.57 -20.94 0.01
C GLN A 179 -5.31 -20.21 -0.44
N THR A 180 -4.16 -20.86 -0.28
CA THR A 180 -2.88 -20.31 -0.71
C THR A 180 -2.46 -20.90 -2.06
N ALA A 181 -2.33 -20.07 -3.09
CA ALA A 181 -1.83 -20.51 -4.39
C ALA A 181 -0.34 -20.89 -4.31
N LEU A 182 0.02 -22.06 -4.84
CA LEU A 182 1.39 -22.55 -4.97
C LEU A 182 1.94 -22.37 -6.37
N SER A 183 1.09 -22.52 -7.39
CA SER A 183 1.55 -22.36 -8.77
C SER A 183 0.44 -21.87 -9.70
N ILE A 184 0.85 -21.17 -10.75
CA ILE A 184 -0.01 -20.75 -11.86
C ILE A 184 0.68 -21.19 -13.15
N ARG A 185 -0.04 -21.96 -13.98
CA ARG A 185 0.48 -22.51 -15.23
C ARG A 185 -0.51 -22.28 -16.37
N ASP A 186 0.00 -22.13 -17.58
CA ASP A 186 -0.82 -22.20 -18.81
C ASP A 186 -0.77 -23.63 -19.33
N GLU A 187 -1.88 -24.35 -19.22
CA GLU A 187 -1.99 -25.76 -19.54
C GLU A 187 -3.24 -26.04 -20.39
N ALA A 188 -3.06 -26.73 -21.50
CA ALA A 188 -4.16 -27.16 -22.36
C ALA A 188 -5.14 -26.03 -22.75
N GLY A 189 -4.63 -24.81 -22.93
CA GLY A 189 -5.43 -23.66 -23.37
C GLY A 189 -6.20 -22.93 -22.30
N ARG A 190 -5.83 -23.11 -21.01
CA ARG A 190 -6.38 -22.40 -19.86
C ARG A 190 -5.29 -22.10 -18.84
N ALA A 191 -5.52 -21.10 -18.00
CA ALA A 191 -4.67 -20.87 -16.83
C ALA A 191 -5.15 -21.75 -15.68
N VAL A 192 -4.21 -22.44 -15.02
CA VAL A 192 -4.47 -23.39 -13.93
C VAL A 192 -3.75 -22.92 -12.68
N VAL A 193 -4.48 -22.80 -11.56
CA VAL A 193 -3.97 -22.45 -10.24
C VAL A 193 -4.04 -23.67 -9.35
N THR A 194 -2.89 -24.09 -8.79
CA THR A 194 -2.82 -25.15 -7.78
C THR A 194 -2.61 -24.52 -6.41
N THR A 195 -3.31 -25.01 -5.39
CA THR A 195 -3.26 -24.48 -4.02
C THR A 195 -2.52 -25.41 -3.06
N ALA A 196 -2.09 -24.87 -1.92
CA ALA A 196 -1.43 -25.62 -0.86
C ALA A 196 -2.35 -26.66 -0.22
N GLU A 197 -3.67 -26.47 -0.31
CA GLU A 197 -4.72 -27.35 0.16
C GLU A 197 -4.97 -28.54 -0.78
N GLY A 198 -4.26 -28.58 -1.92
CA GLY A 198 -4.30 -29.67 -2.89
C GLY A 198 -5.41 -29.56 -3.94
N GLU A 199 -6.11 -28.44 -3.99
CA GLU A 199 -7.12 -28.19 -5.01
C GLU A 199 -6.53 -27.50 -6.25
N THR A 200 -7.22 -27.67 -7.38
CA THR A 200 -6.84 -27.06 -8.66
C THR A 200 -8.04 -26.35 -9.25
N PHE A 201 -7.83 -25.10 -9.67
CA PHE A 201 -8.84 -24.25 -10.29
C PHE A 201 -8.36 -23.78 -11.66
N SER A 202 -9.25 -23.78 -12.64
CA SER A 202 -8.93 -23.35 -14.01
C SER A 202 -9.70 -22.09 -14.40
N ALA A 203 -9.07 -21.22 -15.19
CA ALA A 203 -9.69 -20.02 -15.73
C ALA A 203 -9.26 -19.74 -17.17
N GLU A 204 -10.04 -18.92 -17.89
CA GLU A 204 -9.62 -18.39 -19.18
C GLU A 204 -8.33 -17.53 -19.01
N LYS A 205 -8.28 -16.70 -17.94
CA LYS A 205 -7.10 -15.92 -17.57
C LYS A 205 -6.94 -15.78 -16.05
N VAL A 206 -5.71 -15.63 -15.61
CA VAL A 206 -5.33 -15.41 -14.20
C VAL A 206 -4.55 -14.12 -14.05
N LEU A 207 -4.84 -13.33 -12.99
CA LEU A 207 -4.08 -12.17 -12.56
C LEU A 207 -3.38 -12.48 -11.23
N LEU A 208 -2.05 -12.49 -11.23
CA LEU A 208 -1.24 -12.62 -10.02
C LEU A 208 -1.11 -11.26 -9.33
N ALA A 209 -1.60 -11.14 -8.10
CA ALA A 209 -1.57 -9.91 -7.27
C ALA A 209 -1.11 -10.20 -5.83
N THR A 210 -0.05 -11.02 -5.66
CA THR A 210 0.43 -11.54 -4.37
C THR A 210 1.44 -10.63 -3.65
N GLY A 211 1.62 -9.39 -4.14
CA GLY A 211 2.50 -8.40 -3.51
C GLY A 211 3.94 -8.92 -3.36
N GLY A 212 4.54 -8.79 -2.16
CA GLY A 212 5.90 -9.26 -1.90
C GLY A 212 6.10 -10.76 -2.12
N PHE A 213 5.06 -11.57 -1.91
CA PHE A 213 5.12 -13.03 -2.14
C PHE A 213 5.16 -13.43 -3.62
N SER A 214 5.13 -12.48 -4.56
CA SER A 214 5.35 -12.76 -5.99
C SER A 214 6.78 -13.19 -6.31
N ILE A 215 7.71 -13.13 -5.35
CA ILE A 215 9.07 -13.67 -5.48
C ILE A 215 9.14 -15.19 -5.33
N ALA A 216 8.05 -15.87 -4.94
CA ALA A 216 8.02 -17.32 -4.76
C ALA A 216 8.37 -18.03 -6.08
N GLU A 217 9.43 -18.84 -6.06
CA GLU A 217 10.04 -19.45 -7.27
C GLU A 217 9.06 -20.32 -8.07
N ASN A 218 8.18 -21.05 -7.38
CA ASN A 218 7.26 -21.99 -8.05
C ASN A 218 5.93 -21.37 -8.45
N LEU A 219 5.68 -20.10 -8.12
CA LEU A 219 4.40 -19.45 -8.34
C LEU A 219 4.12 -19.22 -9.84
N LEU A 220 5.12 -18.77 -10.58
CA LEU A 220 5.10 -18.59 -12.03
C LEU A 220 6.14 -19.46 -12.72
N GLN A 221 6.04 -19.60 -14.03
CA GLN A 221 7.06 -20.31 -14.82
C GLN A 221 8.40 -19.54 -14.83
N LYS A 222 8.35 -18.22 -14.91
CA LYS A 222 9.48 -17.31 -14.72
C LYS A 222 9.16 -16.36 -13.55
N PRO A 223 10.04 -16.22 -12.55
CA PRO A 223 9.82 -15.29 -11.44
C PRO A 223 9.75 -13.84 -11.93
N VAL A 224 8.96 -13.03 -11.24
CA VAL A 224 8.90 -11.59 -11.51
C VAL A 224 10.21 -10.92 -11.11
N GLU A 225 10.71 -9.98 -11.92
CA GLU A 225 11.87 -9.16 -11.57
C GLU A 225 11.45 -8.08 -10.56
N MET A 226 11.67 -8.36 -9.30
CA MET A 226 11.23 -7.52 -8.20
C MET A 226 12.16 -7.67 -7.00
N LYS A 227 12.37 -6.59 -6.25
CA LYS A 227 13.04 -6.61 -4.97
C LYS A 227 12.03 -6.48 -3.84
N VAL A 228 12.23 -7.20 -2.75
CA VAL A 228 11.37 -7.15 -1.56
C VAL A 228 12.20 -6.78 -0.36
N TYR A 229 11.80 -5.70 0.33
CA TYR A 229 12.49 -5.22 1.53
C TYR A 229 11.59 -5.35 2.76
N GLY A 230 12.20 -5.79 3.85
CA GLY A 230 11.61 -5.72 5.18
C GLY A 230 11.56 -4.28 5.68
N ARG A 231 10.49 -3.96 6.37
CA ARG A 231 10.28 -2.66 7.02
C ARG A 231 9.78 -2.86 8.42
N THR A 232 10.30 -2.06 9.34
CA THR A 232 9.84 -2.02 10.72
C THR A 232 8.98 -0.77 10.91
N VAL A 233 7.81 -0.94 11.49
CA VAL A 233 6.95 0.17 11.87
C VAL A 233 6.82 0.21 13.38
N THR A 234 6.86 1.41 13.98
CA THR A 234 6.75 1.59 15.42
C THR A 234 5.43 2.26 15.76
N PHE A 235 4.80 1.77 16.81
CA PHE A 235 3.52 2.26 17.32
C PHE A 235 3.73 2.82 18.73
N PHE A 236 3.15 3.97 18.98
CA PHE A 236 3.16 4.63 20.29
C PHE A 236 1.73 4.72 20.81
N GLU A 237 1.45 4.02 21.91
CA GLU A 237 0.15 4.05 22.56
C GLU A 237 -0.08 5.42 23.20
N VAL A 238 -1.21 6.03 22.89
CA VAL A 238 -1.64 7.29 23.48
C VAL A 238 -3.02 7.10 24.13
N SER A 239 -3.25 7.82 25.23
CA SER A 239 -4.54 7.84 25.91
C SER A 239 -5.60 8.55 25.05
N GLU A 240 -6.88 8.35 25.37
CA GLU A 240 -7.98 9.08 24.68
C GLU A 240 -7.82 10.60 24.82
N ALA A 241 -7.37 11.10 25.97
CA ALA A 241 -7.13 12.52 26.17
C ALA A 241 -5.98 13.07 25.33
N GLU A 242 -4.90 12.30 25.15
CA GLU A 242 -3.81 12.66 24.23
C GLU A 242 -4.26 12.58 22.78
N ALA A 243 -5.04 11.56 22.40
CA ALA A 243 -5.57 11.44 21.05
C ALA A 243 -6.50 12.63 20.71
N GLU A 244 -7.34 13.06 21.64
CA GLU A 244 -8.18 14.25 21.48
C GLU A 244 -7.34 15.53 21.38
N ALA A 245 -6.32 15.71 22.21
CA ALA A 245 -5.39 16.85 22.14
C ALA A 245 -4.62 16.90 20.82
N LEU A 246 -4.45 15.75 20.14
CA LEU A 246 -3.77 15.60 18.85
C LEU A 246 -4.77 15.46 17.68
N SER A 247 -6.06 15.72 17.87
CA SER A 247 -7.10 15.54 16.85
C SER A 247 -6.87 16.38 15.57
N GLY A 248 -6.12 17.48 15.67
CA GLY A 248 -5.69 18.29 14.52
C GLY A 248 -4.42 17.80 13.82
N MET A 249 -3.84 16.66 14.23
CA MET A 249 -2.60 16.13 13.65
C MET A 249 -2.86 15.54 12.27
N PRO A 250 -2.21 16.02 11.20
CA PRO A 250 -2.31 15.42 9.88
C PRO A 250 -1.44 14.17 9.75
N SER A 251 -1.61 13.42 8.68
CA SER A 251 -0.58 12.52 8.21
C SER A 251 0.66 13.31 7.83
N LEU A 252 1.85 12.81 8.14
CA LEU A 252 3.11 13.52 7.96
C LEU A 252 4.08 12.71 7.09
N ILE A 253 4.73 13.37 6.17
CA ILE A 253 5.97 12.92 5.51
C ILE A 253 7.03 13.96 5.85
N SER A 254 8.10 13.55 6.51
CA SER A 254 9.21 14.43 6.88
C SER A 254 10.49 13.93 6.23
N VAL A 255 11.04 14.73 5.33
CA VAL A 255 12.26 14.43 4.60
C VAL A 255 13.43 15.17 5.23
N LYS A 256 14.55 14.49 5.38
CA LYS A 256 15.80 15.05 5.91
C LYS A 256 16.86 15.15 4.81
N PRO A 257 17.88 16.01 4.96
CA PRO A 257 18.90 16.22 3.93
C PRO A 257 19.67 14.95 3.54
N ASP A 258 19.97 14.09 4.53
CA ASP A 258 20.71 12.84 4.35
C ASP A 258 19.82 11.63 4.05
N ASP A 259 18.50 11.83 4.02
CA ASP A 259 17.44 10.83 3.83
C ASP A 259 17.36 9.73 4.92
N VAL A 260 18.36 9.55 5.75
CA VAL A 260 18.41 8.51 6.80
C VAL A 260 17.33 8.70 7.85
N ASP A 261 17.09 9.95 8.27
CA ASP A 261 16.06 10.31 9.24
C ASP A 261 14.72 10.69 8.56
N SER A 262 14.56 10.38 7.26
CA SER A 262 13.29 10.59 6.56
C SER A 262 12.25 9.59 7.03
N ILE A 263 11.07 10.10 7.41
CA ILE A 263 10.00 9.28 7.98
C ILE A 263 8.63 9.64 7.42
N TYR A 264 7.70 8.72 7.61
CA TYR A 264 6.29 9.05 7.61
C TYR A 264 5.68 8.81 8.99
N MET A 265 4.64 9.59 9.34
CA MET A 265 3.91 9.42 10.59
C MET A 265 2.41 9.56 10.34
N LEU A 266 1.64 8.80 11.10
CA LEU A 266 0.19 8.87 11.11
C LEU A 266 -0.29 9.40 12.46
N PRO A 267 -1.36 10.21 12.48
CA PRO A 267 -1.96 10.70 13.73
C PRO A 267 -2.46 9.56 14.60
N PRO A 268 -2.96 9.83 15.82
CA PRO A 268 -3.63 8.81 16.63
C PRO A 268 -4.75 8.11 15.87
N ILE A 269 -4.62 6.81 15.67
CA ILE A 269 -5.64 5.96 15.01
C ILE A 269 -6.09 4.92 16.03
N ARG A 270 -7.40 4.68 16.10
CA ARG A 270 -7.97 3.61 16.93
C ARG A 270 -7.79 2.26 16.23
N TYR A 271 -7.14 1.32 16.94
CA TYR A 271 -6.88 -0.04 16.49
C TYR A 271 -7.94 -1.03 17.00
N PRO A 272 -7.98 -2.29 16.48
CA PRO A 272 -8.98 -3.28 16.87
C PRO A 272 -8.97 -3.68 18.35
N ASP A 273 -7.86 -3.48 19.05
CA ASP A 273 -7.74 -3.67 20.51
C ASP A 273 -8.41 -2.55 21.33
N GLY A 274 -8.98 -1.55 20.65
CA GLY A 274 -9.67 -0.41 21.25
C GLY A 274 -8.76 0.75 21.66
N LYS A 275 -7.46 0.62 21.52
CA LYS A 275 -6.47 1.65 21.88
C LYS A 275 -6.14 2.58 20.71
N HIS A 276 -5.57 3.74 21.01
CA HIS A 276 -5.09 4.69 20.03
C HIS A 276 -3.57 4.61 19.90
N TYR A 277 -3.08 4.62 18.66
CA TYR A 277 -1.66 4.59 18.37
C TYR A 277 -1.27 5.65 17.34
N ILE A 278 -0.18 6.37 17.62
CA ILE A 278 0.59 7.09 16.61
C ILE A 278 1.52 6.08 15.98
N LYS A 279 1.57 6.03 14.65
CA LYS A 279 2.41 5.12 13.90
C LYS A 279 3.49 5.88 13.14
N ILE A 280 4.73 5.41 13.20
CA ILE A 280 5.86 5.95 12.46
C ILE A 280 6.59 4.84 11.70
N GLY A 281 7.10 5.15 10.52
CA GLY A 281 7.96 4.29 9.72
C GLY A 281 9.00 5.10 8.96
N GLY A 282 10.11 4.45 8.66
CA GLY A 282 11.31 4.99 8.04
C GLY A 282 12.51 4.22 8.55
N ASP A 283 12.86 3.11 7.87
CA ASP A 283 13.99 2.28 8.28
C ASP A 283 15.30 2.98 7.90
N PRO A 284 16.33 2.97 8.77
CA PRO A 284 17.60 3.63 8.48
C PRO A 284 18.44 2.91 7.42
N ASP A 285 18.08 1.70 7.08
CA ASP A 285 18.75 0.85 6.10
C ASP A 285 17.79 -0.20 5.52
N ASP A 286 18.14 -0.77 4.37
CA ASP A 286 17.37 -1.80 3.70
C ASP A 286 17.69 -3.21 4.24
N LEU A 287 16.67 -4.05 4.30
CA LEU A 287 16.76 -5.49 4.53
C LEU A 287 16.07 -6.21 3.36
N GLU A 288 16.85 -6.70 2.41
CA GLU A 288 16.34 -7.36 1.21
C GLU A 288 16.06 -8.85 1.48
N PHE A 289 14.99 -9.38 0.89
CA PHE A 289 14.63 -10.79 0.90
C PHE A 289 14.66 -11.35 -0.51
N GLU A 290 15.35 -12.47 -0.66
CA GLU A 290 15.47 -13.18 -1.92
C GLU A 290 14.43 -14.32 -2.04
N THR A 291 13.98 -14.87 -0.91
CA THR A 291 13.10 -16.03 -0.87
C THR A 291 11.79 -15.77 -0.12
N GLU A 292 10.77 -16.53 -0.50
CA GLU A 292 9.48 -16.55 0.20
C GLU A 292 9.63 -17.01 1.66
N ALA A 293 10.55 -17.95 1.93
CA ALA A 293 10.78 -18.48 3.28
C ALA A 293 11.32 -17.40 4.23
N GLU A 294 12.27 -16.58 3.77
CA GLU A 294 12.78 -15.42 4.53
C GLU A 294 11.67 -14.41 4.79
N LEU A 295 10.85 -14.12 3.79
CA LEU A 295 9.74 -13.19 3.93
C LEU A 295 8.68 -13.69 4.92
N ARG A 296 8.35 -14.98 4.92
CA ARG A 296 7.46 -15.60 5.94
C ARG A 296 8.08 -15.51 7.34
N ALA A 297 9.37 -15.83 7.47
CA ALA A 297 10.08 -15.72 8.75
C ALA A 297 10.05 -14.26 9.26
N TRP A 298 10.32 -13.30 8.40
CA TRP A 298 10.28 -11.87 8.71
C TRP A 298 8.92 -11.44 9.26
N PHE A 299 7.83 -11.81 8.60
CA PHE A 299 6.49 -11.41 9.03
C PHE A 299 6.09 -11.96 10.40
N ARG A 300 6.75 -13.00 10.91
CA ARG A 300 6.53 -13.53 12.27
C ARG A 300 7.30 -12.78 13.35
N THR A 301 8.18 -11.87 12.98
CA THR A 301 8.96 -11.05 13.92
C THR A 301 8.24 -9.75 14.26
N ALA A 302 8.73 -9.08 15.30
CA ALA A 302 8.31 -7.71 15.61
C ALA A 302 9.08 -6.64 14.80
N GLY A 303 9.92 -7.01 13.84
CA GLY A 303 10.82 -6.09 13.15
C GLY A 303 12.22 -6.06 13.77
N ARG A 304 13.01 -5.00 13.50
CA ARG A 304 14.41 -4.87 13.94
C ARG A 304 14.54 -3.88 15.08
N ASP A 305 15.31 -4.23 16.11
CA ASP A 305 15.60 -3.34 17.26
C ASP A 305 16.29 -2.05 16.80
N LYS A 306 17.27 -2.13 15.88
CA LYS A 306 17.94 -0.95 15.32
C LYS A 306 16.94 0.05 14.71
N ALA A 307 15.97 -0.42 13.94
CA ALA A 307 14.94 0.44 13.36
C ALA A 307 13.99 0.99 14.44
N ARG A 308 13.65 0.17 15.46
CA ARG A 308 12.86 0.61 16.60
C ARG A 308 13.54 1.76 17.36
N GLU A 309 14.81 1.60 17.72
CA GLU A 309 15.58 2.62 18.44
C GLU A 309 15.66 3.92 17.66
N HIS A 310 15.92 3.82 16.34
CA HIS A 310 15.94 4.94 15.41
C HIS A 310 14.59 5.69 15.39
N LEU A 311 13.49 4.97 15.20
CA LEU A 311 12.16 5.59 15.12
C LEU A 311 11.67 6.14 16.46
N VAL A 312 12.03 5.51 17.58
CA VAL A 312 11.74 6.02 18.93
C VAL A 312 12.46 7.36 19.18
N ARG A 313 13.74 7.49 18.78
CA ARG A 313 14.48 8.75 18.87
C ARG A 313 13.79 9.84 18.08
N ILE A 314 13.48 9.58 16.78
CA ILE A 314 12.84 10.57 15.91
C ILE A 314 11.46 10.98 16.45
N PHE A 315 10.68 10.02 16.96
CA PHE A 315 9.37 10.31 17.53
C PHE A 315 9.47 11.31 18.69
N HIS A 316 10.38 11.09 19.64
CA HIS A 316 10.53 11.99 20.80
C HIS A 316 11.06 13.37 20.43
N GLU A 317 11.89 13.47 19.38
CA GLU A 317 12.35 14.76 18.84
C GLU A 317 11.19 15.51 18.17
N LEU A 318 10.34 14.79 17.42
CA LEU A 318 9.31 15.37 16.57
C LEU A 318 8.00 15.67 17.32
N VAL A 319 7.63 14.85 18.32
CA VAL A 319 6.39 14.98 19.11
C VAL A 319 6.69 15.04 20.60
N PRO A 320 7.37 16.11 21.07
CA PRO A 320 7.87 16.20 22.45
C PRO A 320 6.78 16.29 23.51
N GLY A 321 5.55 16.61 23.12
CA GLY A 321 4.38 16.68 24.01
C GLY A 321 3.91 15.33 24.51
N VAL A 322 4.16 14.24 23.79
CA VAL A 322 3.82 12.86 24.18
C VAL A 322 5.01 12.25 24.92
N LYS A 323 4.88 12.12 26.25
CA LYS A 323 6.01 11.74 27.12
C LYS A 323 6.04 10.25 27.37
N ARG A 324 7.09 9.57 26.83
CA ARG A 324 7.41 8.14 27.09
C ARG A 324 6.21 7.20 26.94
N PRO A 325 5.47 7.25 25.84
CA PRO A 325 4.37 6.35 25.62
C PRO A 325 4.85 4.90 25.52
N PRO A 326 4.06 3.91 25.94
CA PRO A 326 4.32 2.53 25.59
C PRO A 326 4.47 2.37 24.08
N SER A 327 5.46 1.59 23.65
CA SER A 327 5.71 1.39 22.23
C SER A 327 5.98 -0.06 21.90
N PHE A 328 5.52 -0.48 20.73
CA PHE A 328 5.84 -1.76 20.14
C PHE A 328 6.12 -1.62 18.64
N THR A 329 6.63 -2.67 18.03
CA THR A 329 6.93 -2.67 16.60
C THR A 329 6.26 -3.85 15.91
N ASN A 330 6.04 -3.69 14.62
CA ASN A 330 5.62 -4.76 13.72
C ASN A 330 6.48 -4.77 12.46
N SER A 331 6.70 -5.97 11.93
CA SER A 331 7.31 -6.15 10.63
C SER A 331 6.30 -5.88 9.51
N CYS A 332 6.77 -5.29 8.44
CA CYS A 332 6.05 -5.07 7.19
C CYS A 332 7.00 -5.40 6.03
N ALA A 333 6.50 -5.44 4.80
CA ALA A 333 7.33 -5.58 3.62
C ALA A 333 6.84 -4.66 2.50
N VAL A 334 7.78 -4.20 1.70
CA VAL A 334 7.53 -3.41 0.51
C VAL A 334 8.25 -4.05 -0.68
N SER A 335 7.62 -4.02 -1.86
CA SER A 335 8.19 -4.54 -3.10
C SER A 335 8.46 -3.42 -4.09
N TYR A 336 9.60 -3.48 -4.75
CA TYR A 336 10.01 -2.52 -5.77
C TYR A 336 10.19 -3.21 -7.11
N SER A 337 9.63 -2.62 -8.14
CA SER A 337 9.85 -2.96 -9.54
C SER A 337 11.04 -2.22 -10.11
N PRO A 338 11.65 -2.68 -11.21
CA PRO A 338 12.77 -1.97 -11.87
C PRO A 338 12.40 -0.55 -12.32
N SER A 339 11.16 -0.35 -12.77
CA SER A 339 10.70 0.95 -13.29
C SER A 339 10.31 1.96 -12.20
N GLY A 340 10.14 1.53 -10.94
CA GLY A 340 9.56 2.36 -9.88
C GLY A 340 8.04 2.54 -9.99
N TYR A 341 7.37 1.79 -10.88
CA TYR A 341 5.91 1.76 -11.08
C TYR A 341 5.35 0.36 -10.92
N PRO A 342 4.04 0.20 -10.72
CA PRO A 342 3.43 -1.13 -10.74
C PRO A 342 3.68 -1.83 -12.08
N MET A 343 3.98 -3.10 -12.03
CA MET A 343 4.02 -3.96 -13.21
C MET A 343 2.64 -4.56 -13.43
N ILE A 344 2.04 -4.29 -14.60
CA ILE A 344 0.69 -4.72 -15.00
C ILE A 344 0.79 -5.27 -16.42
N GLY A 345 1.07 -6.54 -16.58
CA GLY A 345 1.34 -7.11 -17.90
C GLY A 345 1.21 -8.62 -17.92
N TYR A 346 1.11 -9.16 -19.13
CA TYR A 346 1.13 -10.62 -19.34
C TYR A 346 2.54 -11.18 -19.16
N THR A 347 2.62 -12.45 -18.75
CA THR A 347 3.84 -13.27 -18.85
C THR A 347 4.10 -13.63 -20.32
N SER A 348 4.92 -14.64 -20.59
CA SER A 348 5.03 -15.24 -21.94
C SER A 348 3.70 -15.88 -22.39
N SER A 349 2.76 -16.12 -21.47
CA SER A 349 1.41 -16.58 -21.74
C SER A 349 0.42 -15.42 -21.83
N SER A 350 -0.44 -15.40 -22.82
CA SER A 350 -1.57 -14.47 -22.94
C SER A 350 -2.71 -14.75 -21.92
N ARG A 351 -2.56 -15.78 -21.08
CA ARG A 351 -3.54 -16.18 -20.07
C ARG A 351 -3.12 -15.89 -18.65
N VAL A 352 -1.85 -15.62 -18.41
CA VAL A 352 -1.32 -15.31 -17.06
C VAL A 352 -0.73 -13.91 -17.07
N ALA A 353 -1.31 -13.05 -16.27
CA ALA A 353 -0.87 -11.67 -16.08
C ALA A 353 -0.43 -11.42 -14.63
N VAL A 354 0.38 -10.39 -14.41
CA VAL A 354 0.84 -9.95 -13.09
C VAL A 354 0.37 -8.53 -12.78
N LEU A 355 0.17 -8.24 -11.51
CA LEU A 355 -0.18 -6.95 -10.93
C LEU A 355 0.61 -6.80 -9.62
N VAL A 356 1.85 -6.33 -9.73
CA VAL A 356 2.83 -6.36 -8.63
C VAL A 356 3.70 -5.10 -8.62
N GLY A 357 4.58 -4.96 -7.60
CA GLY A 357 5.47 -3.81 -7.49
C GLY A 357 4.77 -2.60 -6.85
N CYS A 358 4.59 -2.63 -5.52
CA CYS A 358 3.91 -1.54 -4.80
C CYS A 358 4.75 -0.27 -4.63
N ASN A 359 6.07 -0.37 -4.74
CA ASN A 359 7.05 0.74 -4.68
C ASN A 359 6.87 1.67 -3.46
N GLY A 360 6.36 1.15 -2.33
CA GLY A 360 6.09 1.94 -1.12
C GLY A 360 4.97 2.99 -1.25
N THR A 361 4.41 3.18 -2.43
CA THR A 361 3.52 4.29 -2.78
C THR A 361 2.09 3.86 -3.11
N SER A 362 1.87 2.57 -3.37
CA SER A 362 0.63 2.06 -3.98
C SER A 362 -0.59 2.02 -3.07
N ALA A 363 -0.48 2.22 -1.77
CA ALA A 363 -1.66 2.11 -0.89
C ALA A 363 -2.77 3.08 -1.31
N LYS A 364 -2.43 4.36 -1.49
CA LYS A 364 -3.35 5.41 -1.95
C LYS A 364 -3.86 5.21 -3.38
N SER A 365 -3.13 4.41 -4.18
CA SER A 365 -3.36 4.18 -5.60
C SER A 365 -3.93 2.80 -5.91
N SER A 366 -4.14 1.96 -4.89
CA SER A 366 -4.41 0.52 -5.04
C SER A 366 -5.69 0.20 -5.79
N ASP A 367 -6.72 1.03 -5.67
CA ASP A 367 -7.98 0.84 -6.37
C ASP A 367 -7.83 1.05 -7.89
N GLU A 368 -7.13 2.11 -8.30
CA GLU A 368 -6.88 2.38 -9.72
C GLU A 368 -5.93 1.34 -10.33
N ILE A 369 -4.88 0.94 -9.59
CA ILE A 369 -3.96 -0.11 -10.03
C ILE A 369 -4.74 -1.43 -10.24
N GLY A 370 -5.66 -1.78 -9.32
CA GLY A 370 -6.54 -2.93 -9.47
C GLY A 370 -7.48 -2.81 -10.67
N ARG A 371 -8.01 -1.61 -10.94
CA ARG A 371 -8.84 -1.33 -12.13
C ARG A 371 -8.06 -1.56 -13.42
N LEU A 372 -6.81 -1.10 -13.50
CA LEU A 372 -5.94 -1.33 -14.67
C LEU A 372 -5.65 -2.83 -14.87
N GLY A 373 -5.42 -3.59 -13.78
CA GLY A 373 -5.29 -5.04 -13.85
C GLY A 373 -6.55 -5.74 -14.35
N ALA A 374 -7.72 -5.28 -13.91
CA ALA A 374 -9.00 -5.78 -14.42
C ALA A 374 -9.19 -5.46 -15.90
N GLU A 375 -8.85 -4.27 -16.32
CA GLU A 375 -8.93 -3.86 -17.74
C GLU A 375 -8.00 -4.68 -18.63
N LEU A 376 -6.77 -4.96 -18.17
CA LEU A 376 -5.84 -5.84 -18.87
C LEU A 376 -6.46 -7.21 -19.14
N LEU A 377 -7.13 -7.83 -18.15
CA LEU A 377 -7.79 -9.12 -18.35
C LEU A 377 -8.96 -9.05 -19.31
N LEU A 378 -9.82 -8.01 -19.19
CA LEU A 378 -11.03 -7.83 -19.98
C LEU A 378 -10.71 -7.48 -21.44
N ALA A 379 -9.85 -6.49 -21.66
CA ALA A 379 -9.57 -5.93 -22.98
C ALA A 379 -8.30 -6.50 -23.64
N GLY A 380 -7.48 -7.28 -22.90
CA GLY A 380 -6.20 -7.78 -23.37
C GLY A 380 -5.05 -6.74 -23.35
N ARG A 381 -5.34 -5.51 -23.00
CA ARG A 381 -4.39 -4.41 -22.88
C ARG A 381 -4.93 -3.31 -21.96
N ILE A 382 -4.08 -2.51 -21.39
CA ILE A 382 -4.45 -1.25 -20.76
C ILE A 382 -4.68 -0.24 -21.90
N LYS A 383 -5.84 0.44 -21.90
CA LYS A 383 -6.12 1.52 -22.85
C LYS A 383 -5.27 2.74 -22.50
N ASP A 384 -5.01 3.57 -23.51
CA ASP A 384 -4.37 4.86 -23.29
C ASP A 384 -5.30 5.77 -22.47
N GLU A 385 -4.90 5.98 -21.20
CA GLU A 385 -5.60 6.86 -20.27
C GLU A 385 -4.73 8.04 -19.83
N GLY A 386 -3.72 8.35 -20.62
CA GLY A 386 -2.81 9.46 -20.39
C GLY A 386 -1.71 9.18 -19.38
N TYR A 387 -1.43 7.91 -19.05
CA TYR A 387 -0.21 7.52 -18.34
C TYR A 387 0.98 7.60 -19.29
N ALA A 388 2.11 8.16 -18.83
CA ALA A 388 3.36 8.12 -19.56
C ALA A 388 4.10 6.77 -19.38
N THR A 389 3.81 6.09 -18.25
CA THR A 389 4.38 4.78 -17.90
C THR A 389 3.69 3.67 -18.68
N ASP A 390 4.46 2.73 -19.22
CA ASP A 390 3.93 1.60 -19.95
C ASP A 390 3.49 0.43 -19.05
N PHE A 391 3.79 0.44 -17.77
CA PHE A 391 3.48 -0.58 -16.76
C PHE A 391 3.97 -2.00 -17.11
N SER A 392 4.85 -2.18 -18.08
CA SER A 392 5.29 -3.49 -18.55
C SER A 392 5.81 -4.37 -17.42
N ALA A 393 5.48 -5.66 -17.52
CA ALA A 393 5.98 -6.66 -16.58
C ALA A 393 7.38 -7.16 -16.99
N HIS A 394 8.29 -7.23 -16.02
CA HIS A 394 9.65 -7.73 -16.18
C HIS A 394 9.82 -9.04 -15.40
N PHE A 395 10.54 -9.98 -15.97
CA PHE A 395 10.77 -11.32 -15.43
C PHE A 395 12.25 -11.64 -15.39
N ARG A 396 12.68 -12.38 -14.36
CA ARG A 396 14.06 -12.88 -14.26
C ARG A 396 14.32 -13.91 -15.34
N ASP A 397 15.58 -14.01 -15.80
CA ASP A 397 16.02 -14.99 -16.79
C ASP A 397 16.02 -16.42 -16.26
#